data_17495ec37a41dd446cd21411e29873bd
#
_entry.id   17495ec37a41dd446cd21411e29873bd
#
_cell.length_a   1.000
_cell.length_b   1.000
_cell.length_c   1.000
_cell.angle_alpha   90.00
_cell.angle_beta   90.00
_cell.angle_gamma   90.00
#
_symmetry.space_group_name_H-M   'P 1'
#
loop_
_entity.id
_entity.type
_entity.pdbx_description
1 polymer ?
#
loop_
_entity_poly.entity_id
_entity_poly.type
_entity_poly.pdbx_seq_one_letter_code
_entity_poly.pdbx_strand_id
1 'polypeptide(L)'
;MNQKKPPVSKPPSKFAQWLSRASGSLWLRTVKIVAGILLVVLLVFYSAAALFTDQGGFTVSIKDAGKGNAKYGAISLSETADFASPTVRLEAQEVARMTNISELDIPADVDNYDGAHNGANYMAYTFYLKNSGEAACDVLTDLRIDGVVKEADEAVRVRVYKNGVPTTYAKLAADGTPEPGTTPFEGGKKVLSELSEDLAPGEITKYTIVIWLEGNDPECLDNIKGGSVKMSLMFSVVEDSETQSET
;
A
#
# COMPACT_ATOMS: atom_id res chain seq x y z
N MET A 1 57.08 68.38 -32.54
CA MET A 1 56.02 67.53 -31.95
C MET A 1 56.26 66.12 -32.44
N ASN A 2 56.79 65.26 -31.56
CA ASN A 2 57.20 63.92 -31.92
C ASN A 2 56.08 62.94 -31.42
N GLN A 3 55.24 62.45 -32.28
CA GLN A 3 54.17 61.49 -31.95
C GLN A 3 54.78 60.10 -31.86
N LYS A 4 54.85 59.59 -30.69
CA LYS A 4 55.19 58.12 -30.36
C LYS A 4 54.10 57.26 -30.88
N LYS A 5 54.38 56.38 -31.84
CA LYS A 5 53.48 55.32 -32.32
C LYS A 5 53.21 54.38 -31.22
N PRO A 6 51.94 53.96 -30.99
CA PRO A 6 51.62 52.92 -29.94
C PRO A 6 52.24 51.56 -30.32
N PRO A 7 52.62 50.76 -29.32
CA PRO A 7 53.21 49.44 -29.57
C PRO A 7 52.21 48.52 -30.23
N VAL A 8 52.59 47.89 -31.33
CA VAL A 8 51.83 46.88 -32.02
C VAL A 8 51.87 45.59 -31.15
N SER A 9 50.70 45.15 -30.59
CA SER A 9 50.57 43.93 -29.87
C SER A 9 50.79 42.75 -30.82
N LYS A 10 51.79 41.93 -30.51
CA LYS A 10 52.04 40.68 -31.27
C LYS A 10 50.81 39.77 -31.20
N PRO A 11 50.36 39.18 -32.34
CA PRO A 11 49.24 38.23 -32.32
C PRO A 11 49.57 37.05 -31.42
N PRO A 12 48.58 36.48 -30.69
CA PRO A 12 48.81 35.35 -29.80
C PRO A 12 49.37 34.16 -30.58
N SER A 13 50.36 33.48 -29.98
CA SER A 13 51.00 32.33 -30.63
C SER A 13 49.99 31.23 -30.98
N LYS A 14 50.27 30.48 -32.05
CA LYS A 14 49.42 29.32 -32.46
C LYS A 14 49.16 28.36 -31.33
N PHE A 15 50.11 28.24 -30.38
CA PHE A 15 49.99 27.45 -29.17
C PHE A 15 48.96 28.02 -28.18
N ALA A 16 48.90 29.32 -27.96
CA ALA A 16 47.91 29.95 -27.08
C ALA A 16 46.47 29.84 -27.69
N GLN A 17 46.35 29.92 -29.01
CA GLN A 17 45.07 29.70 -29.71
C GLN A 17 44.63 28.23 -29.64
N TRP A 18 45.55 27.26 -29.67
CA TRP A 18 45.26 25.83 -29.50
C TRP A 18 44.82 25.51 -28.07
N LEU A 19 45.51 26.07 -27.05
CA LEU A 19 45.14 25.91 -25.64
C LEU A 19 43.75 26.46 -25.34
N SER A 20 43.37 27.62 -25.87
CA SER A 20 42.03 28.17 -25.65
C SER A 20 40.92 27.33 -26.30
N ARG A 21 41.20 26.73 -27.48
CA ARG A 21 40.26 25.79 -28.14
C ARG A 21 40.18 24.43 -27.41
N ALA A 22 41.30 23.94 -26.93
CA ALA A 22 41.35 22.67 -26.20
C ALA A 22 40.65 22.77 -24.84
N SER A 23 40.84 23.86 -24.11
CA SER A 23 40.17 24.10 -22.82
C SER A 23 38.65 24.27 -22.99
N GLY A 24 38.19 24.95 -24.03
CA GLY A 24 36.75 25.06 -24.33
C GLY A 24 36.08 23.72 -24.66
N SER A 25 36.77 22.87 -25.42
CA SER A 25 36.23 21.54 -25.75
C SER A 25 36.21 20.57 -24.53
N LEU A 26 37.23 20.63 -23.69
CA LEU A 26 37.30 19.85 -22.44
C LEU A 26 36.25 20.35 -21.45
N TRP A 27 36.09 21.65 -21.27
CA TRP A 27 35.08 22.23 -20.41
C TRP A 27 33.65 21.80 -20.83
N LEU A 28 33.32 21.86 -22.13
CA LEU A 28 32.03 21.40 -22.66
C LEU A 28 31.80 19.93 -22.47
N ARG A 29 32.84 19.07 -22.56
CA ARG A 29 32.75 17.63 -22.27
C ARG A 29 32.51 17.40 -20.79
N THR A 30 33.22 18.09 -19.91
CA THR A 30 33.03 17.99 -18.46
C THR A 30 31.63 18.43 -18.05
N VAL A 31 31.12 19.54 -18.59
CA VAL A 31 29.75 19.99 -18.31
C VAL A 31 28.71 18.98 -18.78
N LYS A 32 28.88 18.35 -19.93
CA LYS A 32 27.97 17.32 -20.43
C LYS A 32 27.99 16.06 -19.52
N ILE A 33 29.18 15.64 -19.06
CA ILE A 33 29.32 14.50 -18.15
C ILE A 33 28.68 14.82 -16.78
N VAL A 34 28.96 15.99 -16.23
CA VAL A 34 28.37 16.42 -14.94
C VAL A 34 26.84 16.53 -15.05
N ALA A 35 26.34 17.12 -16.14
CA ALA A 35 24.89 17.20 -16.40
C ALA A 35 24.27 15.80 -16.55
N GLY A 36 24.94 14.87 -17.22
CA GLY A 36 24.50 13.48 -17.33
C GLY A 36 24.44 12.76 -15.99
N ILE A 37 25.48 12.90 -15.17
CA ILE A 37 25.52 12.31 -13.80
C ILE A 37 24.40 12.93 -12.94
N LEU A 38 24.19 14.23 -13.00
CA LEU A 38 23.16 14.92 -12.23
C LEU A 38 21.75 14.47 -12.63
N LEU A 39 21.52 14.22 -13.91
CA LEU A 39 20.26 13.70 -14.44
C LEU A 39 20.03 12.26 -13.96
N VAL A 40 21.05 11.41 -13.95
CA VAL A 40 20.95 10.05 -13.42
C VAL A 40 20.67 10.08 -11.92
N VAL A 41 21.37 10.91 -11.14
CA VAL A 41 21.13 11.09 -9.71
C VAL A 41 19.70 11.57 -9.45
N LEU A 42 19.21 12.53 -10.22
CA LEU A 42 17.82 13.02 -10.14
C LEU A 42 16.80 11.92 -10.46
N LEU A 43 17.05 11.10 -11.49
CA LEU A 43 16.19 9.96 -11.82
C LEU A 43 16.19 8.89 -10.72
N VAL A 44 17.34 8.57 -10.14
CA VAL A 44 17.44 7.65 -9.00
C VAL A 44 16.74 8.24 -7.77
N PHE A 45 16.89 9.53 -7.52
CA PHE A 45 16.23 10.20 -6.41
C PHE A 45 14.71 10.27 -6.62
N TYR A 46 14.25 10.51 -7.85
CA TYR A 46 12.83 10.52 -8.21
C TYR A 46 12.22 9.12 -8.10
N SER A 47 12.91 8.08 -8.58
CA SER A 47 12.43 6.70 -8.44
C SER A 47 12.45 6.23 -6.98
N ALA A 48 13.46 6.60 -6.20
CA ALA A 48 13.48 6.35 -4.76
C ALA A 48 12.36 7.12 -4.05
N ALA A 49 12.15 8.40 -4.34
CA ALA A 49 11.05 9.18 -3.79
C ALA A 49 9.69 8.59 -4.16
N ALA A 50 9.50 8.09 -5.39
CA ALA A 50 8.28 7.42 -5.81
C ALA A 50 8.01 6.12 -5.02
N LEU A 51 9.07 5.40 -4.61
CA LEU A 51 8.95 4.24 -3.72
C LEU A 51 8.60 4.62 -2.27
N PHE A 52 8.99 5.83 -1.82
CA PHE A 52 8.67 6.36 -0.49
C PHE A 52 7.37 7.16 -0.44
N THR A 53 6.78 7.53 -1.57
CA THR A 53 5.42 8.10 -1.66
C THR A 53 4.34 7.02 -1.81
N ASP A 54 4.63 5.78 -1.40
CA ASP A 54 3.61 4.75 -1.24
C ASP A 54 2.68 5.21 -0.10
N GLN A 55 1.76 6.08 -0.47
CA GLN A 55 0.70 6.57 0.41
C GLN A 55 -0.09 5.33 0.81
N GLY A 56 -0.61 5.30 2.03
CA GLY A 56 -1.36 4.17 2.54
C GLY A 56 -2.37 3.64 1.52
N GLY A 57 -2.67 2.37 1.56
CA GLY A 57 -3.61 1.76 0.61
C GLY A 57 -4.13 0.45 1.16
N PHE A 58 -5.25 0.01 0.61
CA PHE A 58 -5.85 -1.26 0.96
C PHE A 58 -6.15 -2.08 -0.30
N THR A 59 -5.65 -3.31 -0.34
CA THR A 59 -5.91 -4.23 -1.45
C THR A 59 -6.52 -5.52 -0.95
N VAL A 60 -7.43 -6.09 -1.74
CA VAL A 60 -8.04 -7.41 -1.52
C VAL A 60 -7.66 -8.31 -2.68
N SER A 61 -7.19 -9.51 -2.42
CA SER A 61 -6.76 -10.43 -3.47
C SER A 61 -6.98 -11.89 -3.10
N ILE A 62 -7.07 -12.73 -4.13
CA ILE A 62 -7.05 -14.18 -3.99
C ILE A 62 -5.62 -14.66 -4.28
N LYS A 63 -5.07 -15.43 -3.34
CA LYS A 63 -3.72 -16.00 -3.48
C LYS A 63 -3.68 -16.97 -4.65
N ASP A 64 -2.57 -16.91 -5.40
CA ASP A 64 -2.31 -17.81 -6.52
C ASP A 64 -3.38 -17.81 -7.64
N ALA A 65 -4.28 -16.81 -7.65
CA ALA A 65 -5.23 -16.63 -8.73
C ALA A 65 -4.46 -16.48 -10.07
N GLY A 66 -4.78 -17.34 -11.04
CA GLY A 66 -4.13 -17.32 -12.35
C GLY A 66 -3.00 -18.34 -12.56
N LYS A 67 -2.60 -19.13 -11.58
CA LYS A 67 -1.59 -20.19 -11.75
C LYS A 67 -2.13 -21.48 -12.39
N GLY A 68 -3.30 -21.46 -13.00
CA GLY A 68 -3.82 -22.58 -13.81
C GLY A 68 -4.32 -23.77 -13.00
N ASN A 69 -4.41 -23.69 -11.69
CA ASN A 69 -4.96 -24.74 -10.85
C ASN A 69 -6.47 -24.53 -10.70
N ALA A 70 -7.28 -25.48 -11.13
CA ALA A 70 -8.75 -25.40 -11.10
C ALA A 70 -9.30 -25.14 -9.68
N LYS A 71 -8.58 -25.53 -8.63
CA LYS A 71 -8.92 -25.26 -7.23
C LYS A 71 -8.84 -23.79 -6.85
N TYR A 72 -7.94 -22.99 -7.45
CA TYR A 72 -7.83 -21.55 -7.17
C TYR A 72 -8.86 -20.70 -7.91
N GLY A 73 -9.56 -21.26 -8.90
CA GLY A 73 -10.72 -20.64 -9.56
C GLY A 73 -12.03 -20.81 -8.79
N ALA A 74 -11.99 -21.52 -7.64
CA ALA A 74 -13.20 -21.81 -6.86
C ALA A 74 -13.80 -20.57 -6.18
N ILE A 75 -13.01 -19.54 -5.85
CA ILE A 75 -13.50 -18.33 -5.20
C ILE A 75 -13.34 -17.09 -6.09
N SER A 76 -14.23 -16.14 -5.96
CA SER A 76 -14.20 -14.87 -6.68
C SER A 76 -14.59 -13.71 -5.75
N LEU A 77 -14.14 -12.50 -6.11
CA LEU A 77 -14.42 -11.26 -5.41
C LEU A 77 -15.33 -10.38 -6.26
N SER A 78 -16.13 -9.54 -5.63
CA SER A 78 -16.93 -8.49 -6.30
C SER A 78 -17.15 -7.31 -5.36
N GLU A 79 -17.29 -6.11 -5.89
CA GLU A 79 -17.73 -4.94 -5.11
C GLU A 79 -19.26 -4.92 -4.91
N THR A 80 -20.00 -5.77 -5.59
CA THR A 80 -21.46 -5.83 -5.51
C THR A 80 -21.94 -7.26 -5.28
N ALA A 81 -23.03 -7.41 -4.55
CA ALA A 81 -23.58 -8.71 -4.16
C ALA A 81 -24.10 -9.55 -5.34
N ASP A 82 -24.43 -8.93 -6.47
CA ASP A 82 -24.88 -9.61 -7.67
C ASP A 82 -23.76 -10.24 -8.52
N PHE A 83 -22.49 -9.96 -8.16
CA PHE A 83 -21.30 -10.42 -8.90
C PHE A 83 -21.35 -10.08 -10.39
N ALA A 84 -21.86 -8.89 -10.74
CA ALA A 84 -21.92 -8.42 -12.12
C ALA A 84 -20.52 -8.33 -12.77
N SER A 85 -19.47 -8.10 -11.97
CA SER A 85 -18.08 -8.01 -12.43
C SER A 85 -17.14 -8.74 -11.47
N PRO A 86 -17.13 -10.08 -11.48
CA PRO A 86 -16.26 -10.86 -10.59
C PRO A 86 -14.79 -10.67 -10.97
N THR A 87 -13.93 -10.61 -9.95
CA THR A 87 -12.50 -10.40 -10.09
C THR A 87 -11.72 -11.25 -9.07
N VAL A 88 -10.41 -11.26 -9.20
CA VAL A 88 -9.49 -11.88 -8.23
C VAL A 88 -8.70 -10.86 -7.41
N ARG A 89 -8.88 -9.56 -7.73
CA ARG A 89 -8.21 -8.46 -7.05
C ARG A 89 -9.09 -7.22 -7.06
N LEU A 90 -9.17 -6.57 -5.91
CA LEU A 90 -9.83 -5.30 -5.68
C LEU A 90 -8.85 -4.33 -5.02
N GLU A 91 -9.04 -3.03 -5.27
CA GLU A 91 -8.23 -1.96 -4.68
C GLU A 91 -9.18 -0.90 -4.13
N ALA A 92 -9.08 -0.64 -2.83
CA ALA A 92 -9.84 0.42 -2.22
C ALA A 92 -9.22 1.79 -2.56
N GLN A 93 -10.08 2.78 -2.71
CA GLN A 93 -9.64 4.16 -2.88
C GLN A 93 -8.92 4.66 -1.62
N GLU A 94 -7.75 5.24 -1.77
CA GLU A 94 -6.99 5.84 -0.66
C GLU A 94 -7.70 7.06 -0.07
N VAL A 95 -7.53 7.27 1.24
CA VAL A 95 -7.91 8.50 1.93
C VAL A 95 -6.64 9.28 2.27
N ALA A 96 -6.39 10.33 1.49
CA ALA A 96 -5.24 11.21 1.74
C ALA A 96 -5.51 12.13 2.94
N ARG A 97 -4.49 12.33 3.79
CA ARG A 97 -4.53 13.29 4.90
C ARG A 97 -5.59 13.01 5.96
N MET A 98 -5.79 11.73 6.30
CA MET A 98 -6.64 11.39 7.45
C MET A 98 -6.11 12.06 8.71
N THR A 99 -7.00 12.62 9.51
CA THR A 99 -6.74 12.98 10.92
C THR A 99 -7.27 11.88 11.81
N ASN A 100 -6.77 11.81 13.05
CA ASN A 100 -7.31 10.91 14.05
C ASN A 100 -8.76 11.30 14.39
N ILE A 101 -9.56 10.28 14.62
CA ILE A 101 -10.98 10.38 15.05
C ILE A 101 -11.23 9.41 16.20
N SER A 102 -12.37 9.55 16.85
CA SER A 102 -12.86 8.53 17.76
C SER A 102 -13.63 7.44 16.99
N GLU A 103 -13.62 6.22 17.49
CA GLU A 103 -14.52 5.15 17.01
C GLU A 103 -15.99 5.60 16.89
N LEU A 104 -16.42 6.51 17.79
CA LEU A 104 -17.79 7.04 17.80
C LEU A 104 -18.11 7.96 16.61
N ASP A 105 -17.10 8.46 15.92
CA ASP A 105 -17.26 9.30 14.72
C ASP A 105 -17.52 8.47 13.46
N ILE A 106 -17.39 7.12 13.53
CA ILE A 106 -17.69 6.23 12.43
C ILE A 106 -19.21 6.00 12.38
N PRO A 107 -19.86 6.23 11.22
CA PRO A 107 -21.30 6.03 11.08
C PRO A 107 -21.71 4.59 11.44
N ALA A 108 -22.80 4.45 12.16
CA ALA A 108 -23.31 3.13 12.57
C ALA A 108 -23.79 2.29 11.38
N ASP A 109 -24.11 2.93 10.26
CA ASP A 109 -24.55 2.32 9.01
C ASP A 109 -23.43 2.13 7.98
N VAL A 110 -22.15 2.25 8.40
CA VAL A 110 -20.98 2.12 7.52
C VAL A 110 -20.95 0.79 6.76
N ASP A 111 -21.55 -0.27 7.31
CA ASP A 111 -21.66 -1.57 6.65
C ASP A 111 -22.81 -1.67 5.63
N ASN A 112 -23.60 -0.61 5.40
CA ASN A 112 -24.77 -0.66 4.50
C ASN A 112 -24.47 -0.23 3.06
N TYR A 113 -23.23 0.05 2.72
CA TYR A 113 -22.81 0.53 1.39
C TYR A 113 -21.95 -0.50 0.69
N ASP A 114 -21.89 -0.46 -0.64
CA ASP A 114 -21.05 -1.30 -1.49
C ASP A 114 -19.83 -0.53 -1.99
N GLY A 115 -18.73 -1.25 -2.27
CA GLY A 115 -17.50 -0.68 -2.81
C GLY A 115 -16.83 0.30 -1.86
N ALA A 116 -16.15 1.32 -2.42
CA ALA A 116 -15.47 2.36 -1.65
C ALA A 116 -16.44 3.45 -1.20
N HIS A 117 -16.55 3.64 0.11
CA HIS A 117 -17.43 4.66 0.72
C HIS A 117 -16.74 5.36 1.89
N ASN A 118 -15.51 5.81 1.65
CA ASN A 118 -14.65 6.48 2.60
C ASN A 118 -15.30 7.70 3.23
N GLY A 119 -15.05 7.92 4.53
CA GLY A 119 -15.25 9.22 5.15
C GLY A 119 -14.04 10.14 4.98
N ALA A 120 -14.12 11.32 5.59
CA ALA A 120 -13.01 12.27 5.54
C ALA A 120 -11.77 11.76 6.30
N ASN A 121 -11.95 10.96 7.35
CA ASN A 121 -10.90 10.52 8.26
C ASN A 121 -10.90 9.01 8.53
N TYR A 122 -11.56 8.24 7.70
CA TYR A 122 -11.51 6.79 7.73
C TYR A 122 -11.63 6.23 6.31
N MET A 123 -10.99 5.11 6.05
CA MET A 123 -11.24 4.29 4.89
C MET A 123 -12.37 3.33 5.21
N ALA A 124 -13.32 3.17 4.29
CA ALA A 124 -14.35 2.14 4.35
C ALA A 124 -14.54 1.49 2.98
N TYR A 125 -14.48 0.17 2.97
CA TYR A 125 -14.55 -0.61 1.74
C TYR A 125 -15.33 -1.90 1.94
N THR A 126 -16.42 -2.05 1.19
CA THR A 126 -17.24 -3.25 1.20
C THR A 126 -17.03 -4.05 -0.08
N PHE A 127 -16.92 -5.35 0.08
CA PHE A 127 -16.81 -6.31 -1.02
C PHE A 127 -17.38 -7.67 -0.60
N TYR A 128 -17.49 -8.54 -1.58
CA TYR A 128 -18.10 -9.86 -1.44
C TYR A 128 -17.14 -10.94 -1.91
N LEU A 129 -17.04 -12.02 -1.14
CA LEU A 129 -16.36 -13.26 -1.48
C LEU A 129 -17.42 -14.29 -1.82
N LYS A 130 -17.26 -15.01 -2.94
CA LYS A 130 -18.17 -16.07 -3.36
C LYS A 130 -17.39 -17.34 -3.66
N ASN A 131 -17.89 -18.48 -3.20
CA ASN A 131 -17.49 -19.76 -3.76
C ASN A 131 -18.15 -19.95 -5.13
N SER A 132 -17.35 -19.82 -6.18
CA SER A 132 -17.78 -20.00 -7.58
C SER A 132 -17.52 -21.41 -8.11
N GLY A 133 -16.98 -22.31 -7.25
CA GLY A 133 -16.72 -23.71 -7.55
C GLY A 133 -17.95 -24.59 -7.44
N GLU A 134 -17.76 -25.88 -7.71
CA GLU A 134 -18.82 -26.91 -7.65
C GLU A 134 -18.82 -27.70 -6.32
N ALA A 135 -17.80 -27.53 -5.49
CA ALA A 135 -17.66 -28.18 -4.18
C ALA A 135 -17.47 -27.13 -3.06
N ALA A 136 -17.80 -27.52 -1.83
CA ALA A 136 -17.45 -26.72 -0.66
C ALA A 136 -15.92 -26.61 -0.53
N CYS A 137 -15.43 -25.51 0.02
CA CYS A 137 -14.01 -25.28 0.23
C CYS A 137 -13.76 -24.48 1.50
N ASP A 138 -12.60 -24.74 2.11
CA ASP A 138 -12.11 -23.98 3.24
C ASP A 138 -11.34 -22.76 2.74
N VAL A 139 -11.60 -21.61 3.34
CA VAL A 139 -10.99 -20.35 2.94
C VAL A 139 -10.27 -19.72 4.11
N LEU A 140 -8.95 -19.58 3.98
CA LEU A 140 -8.14 -18.81 4.91
C LEU A 140 -8.18 -17.34 4.52
N THR A 141 -8.53 -16.48 5.46
CA THR A 141 -8.56 -15.03 5.37
C THR A 141 -7.40 -14.46 6.16
N ASP A 142 -6.44 -13.83 5.48
CA ASP A 142 -5.25 -13.19 6.07
C ASP A 142 -5.28 -11.67 5.83
N LEU A 143 -5.39 -10.87 6.90
CA LEU A 143 -5.26 -9.41 6.84
C LEU A 143 -3.92 -8.97 7.42
N ARG A 144 -3.14 -8.24 6.63
CA ARG A 144 -1.76 -7.88 6.97
C ARG A 144 -1.47 -6.42 6.74
N ILE A 145 -0.50 -5.90 7.52
CA ILE A 145 0.17 -4.63 7.28
C ILE A 145 1.39 -4.90 6.38
N ASP A 146 1.38 -4.35 5.17
CA ASP A 146 2.47 -4.50 4.20
C ASP A 146 3.56 -3.45 4.40
N GLY A 147 3.18 -2.24 4.78
CA GLY A 147 4.09 -1.14 5.00
C GLY A 147 3.59 -0.12 6.02
N VAL A 148 4.52 0.46 6.75
CA VAL A 148 4.26 1.50 7.75
C VAL A 148 5.29 2.62 7.59
N VAL A 149 4.82 3.84 7.66
CA VAL A 149 5.67 5.04 7.72
C VAL A 149 5.37 5.77 9.02
N LYS A 150 6.41 6.16 9.76
CA LYS A 150 6.34 6.92 11.01
C LYS A 150 5.47 6.25 12.10
N GLU A 151 5.56 4.95 12.23
CA GLU A 151 4.86 4.20 13.29
C GLU A 151 3.34 4.46 13.33
N ALA A 152 2.73 4.80 12.17
CA ALA A 152 1.30 5.12 12.11
C ALA A 152 0.40 3.93 12.48
N ASP A 153 0.95 2.72 12.49
CA ASP A 153 0.27 1.50 12.88
C ASP A 153 0.06 1.35 14.40
N GLU A 154 0.74 2.17 15.22
CA GLU A 154 0.55 2.14 16.67
C GLU A 154 -0.87 2.59 17.09
N ALA A 155 -1.42 3.60 16.43
CA ALA A 155 -2.76 4.11 16.71
C ALA A 155 -3.81 3.67 15.69
N VAL A 156 -3.46 2.79 14.75
CA VAL A 156 -4.42 2.29 13.75
C VAL A 156 -5.43 1.34 14.38
N ARG A 157 -6.69 1.50 13.98
CA ARG A 157 -7.75 0.52 14.25
C ARG A 157 -8.26 -0.03 12.92
N VAL A 158 -8.54 -1.33 12.92
CA VAL A 158 -9.14 -2.03 11.79
C VAL A 158 -10.40 -2.73 12.26
N ARG A 159 -11.55 -2.29 11.76
CA ARG A 159 -12.82 -2.99 12.01
C ARG A 159 -13.18 -3.82 10.80
N VAL A 160 -13.38 -5.10 11.03
CA VAL A 160 -13.84 -6.06 10.02
C VAL A 160 -15.28 -6.43 10.34
N TYR A 161 -16.18 -6.13 9.42
CA TYR A 161 -17.53 -6.70 9.44
C TYR A 161 -17.51 -7.94 8.56
N LYS A 162 -17.93 -9.06 9.10
CA LYS A 162 -18.16 -10.30 8.35
C LYS A 162 -19.64 -10.65 8.46
N ASN A 163 -20.36 -10.56 7.35
CA ASN A 163 -21.81 -10.73 7.33
C ASN A 163 -22.54 -9.84 8.35
N GLY A 164 -22.10 -8.59 8.50
CA GLY A 164 -22.69 -7.60 9.43
C GLY A 164 -22.19 -7.70 10.88
N VAL A 165 -21.37 -8.68 11.23
CA VAL A 165 -20.82 -8.85 12.59
C VAL A 165 -19.46 -8.14 12.68
N PRO A 166 -19.30 -7.06 13.48
CA PRO A 166 -18.06 -6.31 13.59
C PRO A 166 -17.10 -6.94 14.60
N THR A 167 -15.81 -6.90 14.26
CA THR A 167 -14.70 -7.12 15.19
C THR A 167 -13.66 -6.02 14.94
N THR A 168 -13.27 -5.30 16.00
CA THR A 168 -12.26 -4.24 15.91
C THR A 168 -10.91 -4.79 16.37
N TYR A 169 -9.88 -4.58 15.57
CA TYR A 169 -8.51 -5.02 15.82
C TYR A 169 -7.59 -3.82 16.05
N ALA A 170 -6.61 -3.99 16.96
CA ALA A 170 -5.57 -3.02 17.26
C ALA A 170 -4.25 -3.70 17.59
N LYS A 171 -3.14 -2.99 17.54
CA LYS A 171 -1.93 -3.40 18.23
C LYS A 171 -2.17 -3.45 19.74
N LEU A 172 -1.31 -4.15 20.46
CA LEU A 172 -1.23 -4.05 21.92
C LEU A 172 -0.74 -2.65 22.30
N ALA A 173 -1.27 -2.12 23.38
CA ALA A 173 -0.75 -0.91 24.02
C ALA A 173 0.73 -1.07 24.40
N ALA A 174 1.43 0.03 24.65
CA ALA A 174 2.85 0.04 25.01
C ALA A 174 3.19 -0.81 26.26
N ASP A 175 2.23 -1.02 27.15
CA ASP A 175 2.37 -1.88 28.31
C ASP A 175 2.12 -3.37 28.02
N GLY A 176 1.79 -3.72 26.77
CA GLY A 176 1.51 -5.08 26.33
C GLY A 176 0.09 -5.57 26.59
N THR A 177 -0.81 -4.70 27.05
CA THR A 177 -2.23 -5.06 27.22
C THR A 177 -3.03 -4.78 25.94
N PRO A 178 -4.17 -5.48 25.72
CA PRO A 178 -5.08 -5.15 24.65
C PRO A 178 -5.66 -3.75 24.80
N GLU A 179 -5.77 -3.03 23.67
CA GLU A 179 -6.51 -1.78 23.64
C GLU A 179 -7.99 -1.99 24.00
N PRO A 180 -8.62 -1.06 24.72
CA PRO A 180 -10.01 -1.21 25.15
C PRO A 180 -10.97 -1.48 23.98
N GLY A 181 -11.80 -2.52 24.11
CA GLY A 181 -12.81 -2.86 23.10
C GLY A 181 -12.25 -3.48 21.82
N THR A 182 -10.97 -3.88 21.79
CA THR A 182 -10.35 -4.45 20.60
C THR A 182 -9.85 -5.88 20.82
N THR A 183 -9.69 -6.57 19.71
CA THR A 183 -8.93 -7.82 19.62
C THR A 183 -7.50 -7.50 19.21
N PRO A 184 -6.47 -7.97 19.92
CA PRO A 184 -5.09 -7.72 19.53
C PRO A 184 -4.78 -8.29 18.15
N PHE A 185 -3.88 -7.62 17.40
CA PHE A 185 -3.27 -8.20 16.23
C PHE A 185 -2.59 -9.53 16.58
N GLU A 186 -2.70 -10.53 15.70
CA GLU A 186 -2.04 -11.84 15.90
C GLU A 186 -0.50 -11.75 15.90
N GLY A 187 0.06 -10.64 15.37
CA GLY A 187 1.50 -10.40 15.35
C GLY A 187 1.80 -8.99 14.85
N GLY A 188 3.06 -8.58 14.87
CA GLY A 188 3.45 -7.18 14.56
C GLY A 188 2.97 -6.63 13.21
N LYS A 189 2.73 -7.51 12.22
CA LYS A 189 2.20 -7.14 10.90
C LYS A 189 0.98 -7.95 10.48
N LYS A 190 0.55 -8.92 11.29
CA LYS A 190 -0.63 -9.73 11.00
C LYS A 190 -1.78 -9.25 11.87
N VAL A 191 -2.80 -8.66 11.25
CA VAL A 191 -3.99 -8.16 11.93
C VAL A 191 -4.87 -9.33 12.35
N LEU A 192 -5.19 -10.22 11.40
CA LEU A 192 -5.95 -11.45 11.65
C LEU A 192 -5.56 -12.56 10.67
N SER A 193 -5.81 -13.81 11.08
CA SER A 193 -5.78 -14.98 10.21
C SER A 193 -6.93 -15.89 10.63
N GLU A 194 -7.94 -16.05 9.79
CA GLU A 194 -9.17 -16.76 10.12
C GLU A 194 -9.47 -17.81 9.06
N LEU A 195 -9.69 -19.04 9.49
CA LEU A 195 -10.18 -20.13 8.64
C LEU A 195 -11.71 -20.14 8.64
N SER A 196 -12.33 -20.06 7.47
CA SER A 196 -13.74 -20.31 7.25
C SER A 196 -13.90 -21.66 6.61
N GLU A 197 -14.42 -22.61 7.35
CA GLU A 197 -14.62 -23.99 6.91
C GLU A 197 -15.91 -24.12 6.09
N ASP A 198 -15.94 -25.08 5.17
CA ASP A 198 -17.14 -25.54 4.45
C ASP A 198 -17.92 -24.44 3.70
N LEU A 199 -17.24 -23.44 3.12
CA LEU A 199 -17.92 -22.44 2.28
C LEU A 199 -18.62 -23.15 1.11
N ALA A 200 -19.95 -23.22 1.13
CA ALA A 200 -20.74 -23.99 0.17
C ALA A 200 -20.69 -23.40 -1.26
N PRO A 201 -20.90 -24.21 -2.32
CA PRO A 201 -21.00 -23.70 -3.68
C PRO A 201 -22.05 -22.60 -3.81
N GLY A 202 -21.68 -21.46 -4.37
CA GLY A 202 -22.55 -20.30 -4.55
C GLY A 202 -22.72 -19.44 -3.30
N GLU A 203 -22.21 -19.84 -2.15
CA GLU A 203 -22.27 -19.06 -0.91
C GLU A 203 -21.49 -17.76 -1.04
N ILE A 204 -22.06 -16.70 -0.48
CA ILE A 204 -21.49 -15.34 -0.52
C ILE A 204 -21.27 -14.87 0.91
N THR A 205 -20.05 -14.39 1.18
CA THR A 205 -19.70 -13.71 2.42
C THR A 205 -19.44 -12.24 2.15
N LYS A 206 -20.14 -11.36 2.85
CA LYS A 206 -19.93 -9.91 2.81
C LYS A 206 -18.83 -9.53 3.78
N TYR A 207 -17.89 -8.70 3.33
CA TYR A 207 -16.88 -8.05 4.15
C TYR A 207 -16.99 -6.54 4.01
N THR A 208 -16.94 -5.84 5.15
CA THR A 208 -16.69 -4.39 5.18
C THR A 208 -15.47 -4.14 6.05
N ILE A 209 -14.48 -3.47 5.50
CA ILE A 209 -13.25 -3.10 6.21
C ILE A 209 -13.28 -1.60 6.46
N VAL A 210 -13.12 -1.21 7.73
CA VAL A 210 -13.01 0.19 8.13
C VAL A 210 -11.67 0.39 8.82
N ILE A 211 -10.87 1.36 8.35
CA ILE A 211 -9.55 1.67 8.90
C ILE A 211 -9.51 3.14 9.28
N TRP A 212 -9.09 3.44 10.51
CA TRP A 212 -8.92 4.80 11.02
C TRP A 212 -7.74 4.90 11.99
N LEU A 213 -7.36 6.11 12.34
CA LEU A 213 -6.45 6.41 13.44
C LEU A 213 -7.28 6.80 14.67
N GLU A 214 -7.13 6.05 15.77
CA GLU A 214 -7.89 6.27 17.00
C GLU A 214 -7.30 7.43 17.81
N GLY A 215 -8.09 8.49 17.94
CA GLY A 215 -7.65 9.72 18.63
C GLY A 215 -7.56 9.58 20.14
N ASN A 216 -8.24 8.60 20.72
CA ASN A 216 -8.21 8.32 22.17
C ASN A 216 -7.07 7.35 22.54
N ASP A 217 -6.33 6.85 21.57
CA ASP A 217 -5.18 5.97 21.76
C ASP A 217 -4.01 6.77 22.34
N PRO A 218 -3.41 6.36 23.49
CA PRO A 218 -2.25 7.03 24.08
C PRO A 218 -1.03 7.10 23.12
N GLU A 219 -0.90 6.17 22.19
CA GLU A 219 0.17 6.12 21.18
C GLU A 219 -0.13 7.01 19.96
N CYS A 220 -1.33 7.63 19.87
CA CYS A 220 -1.68 8.58 18.82
C CYS A 220 -0.97 9.94 19.02
N LEU A 221 0.35 9.95 18.91
CA LEU A 221 1.21 11.10 19.19
C LEU A 221 1.63 11.84 17.90
N ASP A 222 2.29 12.98 18.08
CA ASP A 222 2.77 13.83 16.97
C ASP A 222 3.82 13.15 16.05
N ASN A 223 4.51 12.10 16.51
CA ASN A 223 5.47 11.33 15.72
C ASN A 223 4.82 10.59 14.54
N ILE A 224 3.54 10.22 14.62
CA ILE A 224 2.82 9.55 13.53
C ILE A 224 2.30 10.52 12.45
N LYS A 225 2.37 11.84 12.68
CA LYS A 225 1.89 12.85 11.70
C LYS A 225 2.57 12.72 10.35
N GLY A 226 1.77 12.62 9.30
CA GLY A 226 2.24 12.37 7.93
C GLY A 226 2.81 10.97 7.73
N GLY A 227 2.47 10.04 8.61
CA GLY A 227 2.67 8.63 8.43
C GLY A 227 1.65 8.01 7.48
N SER A 228 1.85 6.75 7.13
CA SER A 228 0.93 5.97 6.32
C SER A 228 0.96 4.50 6.71
N VAL A 229 -0.14 3.81 6.47
CA VAL A 229 -0.24 2.36 6.64
C VAL A 229 -0.78 1.77 5.34
N LYS A 230 -0.09 0.76 4.82
CA LYS A 230 -0.54 -0.03 3.68
C LYS A 230 -0.94 -1.41 4.17
N MET A 231 -2.09 -1.88 3.76
CA MET A 231 -2.63 -3.17 4.17
C MET A 231 -3.11 -4.00 2.99
N SER A 232 -3.07 -5.32 3.16
CA SER A 232 -3.68 -6.27 2.23
C SER A 232 -4.50 -7.32 2.95
N LEU A 233 -5.64 -7.66 2.34
CA LEU A 233 -6.46 -8.79 2.70
C LEU A 233 -6.31 -9.85 1.61
N MET A 234 -5.93 -11.05 2.01
CA MET A 234 -5.69 -12.16 1.10
C MET A 234 -6.57 -13.35 1.46
N PHE A 235 -7.26 -13.88 0.46
CA PHE A 235 -8.00 -15.13 0.58
C PHE A 235 -7.22 -16.25 -0.08
N SER A 236 -7.14 -17.41 0.56
CA SER A 236 -6.58 -18.61 -0.01
C SER A 236 -7.46 -19.82 0.27
N VAL A 237 -7.71 -20.62 -0.75
CA VAL A 237 -8.37 -21.92 -0.56
C VAL A 237 -7.36 -22.86 0.09
N VAL A 238 -7.75 -23.49 1.20
CA VAL A 238 -6.94 -24.47 1.92
C VAL A 238 -7.15 -25.84 1.26
N GLU A 239 -6.07 -26.52 0.98
CA GLU A 239 -6.14 -27.90 0.48
C GLU A 239 -6.20 -28.86 1.67
N ASP A 240 -7.18 -29.77 1.67
CA ASP A 240 -7.18 -30.92 2.58
C ASP A 240 -5.93 -31.77 2.29
N SER A 241 -5.09 -31.91 3.30
CA SER A 241 -3.85 -32.71 3.20
C SER A 241 -4.09 -34.23 3.11
N GLU A 242 -5.33 -34.68 2.99
CA GLU A 242 -5.68 -36.12 3.02
C GLU A 242 -5.63 -36.86 1.68
N THR A 243 -5.28 -36.20 0.56
CA THR A 243 -5.30 -36.88 -0.77
C THR A 243 -3.92 -37.32 -1.27
N GLN A 244 -2.88 -37.39 -0.44
CA GLN A 244 -1.55 -37.86 -0.84
C GLN A 244 -1.14 -39.25 -0.28
N SER A 245 -2.08 -40.06 0.17
CA SER A 245 -1.74 -41.42 0.57
C SER A 245 -2.64 -42.46 -0.10
N GLU A 246 -2.56 -42.60 -1.43
CA GLU A 246 -2.91 -43.84 -2.15
C GLU A 246 -2.56 -43.70 -3.65
N THR A 247 -1.32 -44.03 -3.98
CA THR A 247 -0.94 -44.71 -5.25
C THR A 247 0.42 -45.36 -5.09
#